data_9cd6fb72f3abbf0bfde048d059388bdb
#
_entry.id   9cd6fb72f3abbf0bfde048d059388bdb
#
_cell.length_a   1.000
_cell.length_b   1.000
_cell.length_c   1.000
_cell.angle_alpha   90.00
_cell.angle_beta   90.00
_cell.angle_gamma   90.00
#
_symmetry.space_group_name_H-M   'P 1'
#
loop_
_entity.id
_entity.type
_entity.pdbx_description
1 polymer ?
#
loop_
_entity_poly.entity_id
_entity_poly.type
_entity_poly.pdbx_seq_one_letter_code
_entity_poly.pdbx_strand_id
1 'polypeptide(L)'
;MYSVTARINAIQRDPNLKHLKQPRYGYLPLKMFQEKTFVDKKGLFDRNCENVDASIVGLAVDYLTRYMSDNDSRTAFSISLRGAKFKNELENNGDIKIDKLGNINFIDNQQYFALITKQKSKNIFALFFNRIIKLLTKDKTLKLFNKFLKNVQGLDDNSIFNACRLAQYDAWYRAGGYFKTWKLIENINNETLENIRTMVVNSLNFFASEGKIIKHTLTFNDVNSNSPTTGGYSKVVSCGDADFLTPNGLWDLKVSINKPSSKDALQILMYWIMGLHSKQSCYQNISKIGFFNPRLNYAWYINTKDIDPKLIKFVEDEIICYEKQ
;
A
#
# COMPACT_ATOMS: atom_id res chain seq x y z
N MET A 1 18.30 4.23 2.61
CA MET A 1 17.13 4.51 1.77
C MET A 1 15.86 4.08 2.49
N TYR A 2 14.81 4.88 2.42
CA TYR A 2 13.54 4.65 3.11
C TYR A 2 12.38 4.58 2.12
N SER A 3 11.32 3.84 2.48
CA SER A 3 9.99 4.15 1.94
C SER A 3 9.44 5.41 2.62
N VAL A 4 8.41 6.05 2.05
CA VAL A 4 7.76 7.22 2.66
C VAL A 4 7.35 6.92 4.10
N THR A 5 6.63 5.83 4.33
CA THR A 5 6.22 5.41 5.69
C THR A 5 7.40 5.12 6.61
N ALA A 6 8.46 4.48 6.11
CA ALA A 6 9.65 4.19 6.89
C ALA A 6 10.39 5.49 7.27
N ARG A 7 10.48 6.48 6.35
CA ARG A 7 11.06 7.81 6.63
C ARG A 7 10.29 8.53 7.73
N ILE A 8 8.97 8.59 7.64
CA ILE A 8 8.11 9.19 8.66
C ILE A 8 8.30 8.52 10.03
N ASN A 9 8.38 7.19 10.06
CA ASN A 9 8.63 6.46 11.30
C ASN A 9 10.04 6.67 11.85
N ALA A 10 11.07 6.77 10.99
CA ALA A 10 12.43 7.08 11.39
C ALA A 10 12.52 8.46 12.05
N ILE A 11 11.91 9.49 11.47
CA ILE A 11 11.82 10.84 12.06
C ILE A 11 11.25 10.82 13.49
N GLN A 12 10.31 9.92 13.77
CA GLN A 12 9.70 9.83 15.10
C GLN A 12 10.57 9.09 16.14
N ARG A 13 11.42 8.17 15.70
CA ARG A 13 12.12 7.19 16.55
C ARG A 13 13.64 7.40 16.62
N ASP A 14 14.27 7.88 15.55
CA ASP A 14 15.71 8.01 15.45
C ASP A 14 16.18 9.30 16.18
N PRO A 15 17.03 9.18 17.22
CA PRO A 15 17.58 10.34 17.94
C PRO A 15 18.33 11.33 17.02
N ASN A 16 18.97 10.83 15.96
CA ASN A 16 19.70 11.68 15.00
C ASN A 16 18.78 12.55 14.16
N LEU A 17 17.50 12.18 14.03
CA LEU A 17 16.47 12.93 13.31
C LEU A 17 15.56 13.74 14.24
N LYS A 18 15.95 13.92 15.52
CA LYS A 18 15.11 14.60 16.52
C LYS A 18 14.72 16.03 16.10
N HIS A 19 15.58 16.72 15.36
CA HIS A 19 15.31 18.07 14.82
C HIS A 19 14.19 18.09 13.78
N LEU A 20 13.90 16.94 13.14
CA LEU A 20 12.80 16.74 12.17
C LEU A 20 11.53 16.17 12.82
N LYS A 21 11.48 16.10 14.15
CA LYS A 21 10.29 15.54 14.83
C LYS A 21 9.10 16.48 14.66
N GLN A 22 7.98 15.92 14.19
CA GLN A 22 6.76 16.70 14.02
C GLN A 22 6.31 17.35 15.33
N PRO A 23 5.82 18.60 15.29
CA PRO A 23 5.16 19.23 16.43
C PRO A 23 3.92 18.44 16.86
N ARG A 24 3.35 18.77 18.01
CA ARG A 24 2.23 18.03 18.63
C ARG A 24 1.07 17.70 17.67
N TYR A 25 0.77 18.61 16.75
CA TYR A 25 -0.35 18.45 15.79
C TYR A 25 0.12 18.15 14.37
N GLY A 26 1.41 17.85 14.17
CA GLY A 26 2.01 17.63 12.86
C GLY A 26 2.45 18.88 12.16
N TYR A 27 3.19 18.74 11.07
CA TYR A 27 3.58 19.85 10.19
C TYR A 27 2.38 20.38 9.40
N LEU A 28 1.47 19.49 9.01
CA LEU A 28 0.19 19.82 8.35
C LEU A 28 -0.95 19.36 9.26
N PRO A 29 -1.41 20.22 10.21
CA PRO A 29 -2.43 19.84 11.17
C PRO A 29 -3.77 19.49 10.51
N LEU A 30 -4.43 18.43 10.98
CA LEU A 30 -5.73 18.00 10.43
C LEU A 30 -6.81 19.10 10.51
N LYS A 31 -6.72 20.03 11.46
CA LYS A 31 -7.63 21.18 11.56
C LYS A 31 -7.60 22.13 10.35
N MET A 32 -6.56 22.05 9.50
CA MET A 32 -6.47 22.81 8.25
C MET A 32 -7.24 22.13 7.10
N PHE A 33 -7.60 20.87 7.28
CA PHE A 33 -8.36 20.12 6.28
C PHE A 33 -9.83 20.47 6.38
N GLN A 34 -10.45 20.63 5.24
CA GLN A 34 -11.91 20.68 5.13
C GLN A 34 -12.47 19.28 5.35
N GLU A 35 -13.64 19.22 5.96
CA GLU A 35 -14.31 17.97 6.28
C GLU A 35 -15.59 17.84 5.44
N LYS A 36 -15.84 16.67 4.87
CA LYS A 36 -17.04 16.37 4.09
C LYS A 36 -17.59 15.00 4.45
N THR A 37 -18.83 14.97 4.90
CA THR A 37 -19.57 13.72 5.15
C THR A 37 -20.36 13.32 3.93
N PHE A 38 -20.38 12.04 3.61
CA PHE A 38 -21.20 11.44 2.56
C PHE A 38 -22.29 10.62 3.26
N VAL A 39 -23.28 11.29 3.83
CA VAL A 39 -24.23 10.69 4.76
C VAL A 39 -25.36 9.98 4.02
N ASP A 40 -25.66 8.74 4.41
CA ASP A 40 -26.63 8.48 5.48
C ASP A 40 -25.92 7.99 6.75
N LYS A 41 -26.39 8.44 7.90
CA LYS A 41 -25.92 8.08 9.24
C LYS A 41 -26.17 6.60 9.61
N LYS A 42 -26.22 5.72 8.66
CA LYS A 42 -26.23 4.28 8.88
C LYS A 42 -24.83 3.84 9.22
N GLY A 43 -24.55 4.04 10.49
CA GLY A 43 -23.68 3.19 11.24
C GLY A 43 -22.21 3.25 10.84
N LEU A 44 -21.40 3.79 11.73
CA LEU A 44 -20.10 3.20 12.00
C LEU A 44 -20.26 1.68 11.98
N PHE A 45 -19.69 1.04 10.94
CA PHE A 45 -19.67 -0.42 10.90
C PHE A 45 -18.89 -0.92 12.09
N ASP A 46 -19.52 -1.74 12.94
CA ASP A 46 -18.85 -2.25 14.13
C ASP A 46 -17.74 -3.20 13.71
N ARG A 47 -16.50 -2.74 13.91
CA ARG A 47 -15.30 -3.53 13.65
C ARG A 47 -15.26 -4.80 14.53
N ASN A 48 -15.88 -4.78 15.71
CA ASN A 48 -15.85 -5.91 16.64
C ASN A 48 -16.64 -7.11 16.13
N CYS A 49 -17.54 -6.92 15.17
CA CYS A 49 -18.26 -8.00 14.51
C CYS A 49 -17.45 -8.66 13.37
N GLU A 50 -16.31 -8.08 12.99
CA GLU A 50 -15.45 -8.62 11.92
C GLU A 50 -14.58 -9.75 12.44
N ASN A 51 -14.56 -10.89 11.74
CA ASN A 51 -13.70 -12.04 12.07
C ASN A 51 -12.41 -12.10 11.24
N VAL A 52 -12.11 -11.05 10.49
CA VAL A 52 -10.88 -10.87 9.70
C VAL A 52 -10.08 -9.71 10.26
N ASP A 53 -8.74 -9.83 10.23
CA ASP A 53 -7.84 -8.78 10.70
C ASP A 53 -8.11 -7.46 9.97
N ALA A 54 -8.10 -6.35 10.72
CA ALA A 54 -8.41 -5.03 10.20
C ALA A 54 -7.50 -4.58 9.06
N SER A 55 -6.23 -5.01 9.06
CA SER A 55 -5.31 -4.69 7.97
C SER A 55 -5.72 -5.40 6.68
N ILE A 56 -6.20 -6.63 6.78
CA ILE A 56 -6.68 -7.40 5.63
C ILE A 56 -7.99 -6.83 5.11
N VAL A 57 -8.91 -6.44 6.02
CA VAL A 57 -10.15 -5.75 5.63
C VAL A 57 -9.82 -4.47 4.88
N GLY A 58 -8.88 -3.66 5.41
CA GLY A 58 -8.43 -2.42 4.75
C GLY A 58 -7.87 -2.64 3.35
N LEU A 59 -6.98 -3.62 3.19
CA LEU A 59 -6.40 -3.99 1.90
C LEU A 59 -7.46 -4.56 0.93
N ALA A 60 -8.41 -5.37 1.42
CA ALA A 60 -9.47 -5.91 0.59
C ALA A 60 -10.38 -4.79 0.04
N VAL A 61 -10.74 -3.81 0.88
CA VAL A 61 -11.51 -2.62 0.46
C VAL A 61 -10.76 -1.82 -0.60
N ASP A 62 -9.47 -1.56 -0.37
CA ASP A 62 -8.62 -0.83 -1.31
C ASP A 62 -8.54 -1.56 -2.67
N TYR A 63 -8.17 -2.83 -2.67
CA TYR A 63 -8.02 -3.62 -3.91
C TYR A 63 -9.34 -3.85 -4.66
N LEU A 64 -10.44 -4.08 -3.95
CA LEU A 64 -11.75 -4.18 -4.58
C LEU A 64 -12.20 -2.83 -5.16
N THR A 65 -11.89 -1.71 -4.49
CA THR A 65 -12.17 -0.38 -5.05
C THR A 65 -11.40 -0.16 -6.35
N ARG A 66 -10.12 -0.54 -6.41
CA ARG A 66 -9.31 -0.50 -7.64
C ARG A 66 -9.91 -1.38 -8.73
N TYR A 67 -10.19 -2.64 -8.40
CA TYR A 67 -10.79 -3.59 -9.35
C TYR A 67 -12.11 -3.09 -9.92
N MET A 68 -13.00 -2.57 -9.07
CA MET A 68 -14.29 -2.05 -9.51
C MET A 68 -14.18 -0.77 -10.34
N SER A 69 -13.04 -0.07 -10.29
CA SER A 69 -12.84 1.17 -11.06
C SER A 69 -12.41 0.94 -12.50
N ASP A 70 -11.60 -0.09 -12.78
CA ASP A 70 -11.04 -0.37 -14.10
C ASP A 70 -11.24 -1.81 -14.60
N ASN A 71 -11.81 -2.67 -13.77
CA ASN A 71 -12.08 -4.08 -14.05
C ASN A 71 -10.80 -4.91 -14.37
N ASP A 72 -9.63 -4.45 -13.88
CA ASP A 72 -8.37 -5.18 -14.01
C ASP A 72 -7.89 -5.74 -12.67
N SER A 73 -8.22 -7.00 -12.42
CA SER A 73 -7.83 -7.68 -11.18
C SER A 73 -6.31 -7.82 -11.02
N ARG A 74 -5.54 -7.92 -12.11
CA ARG A 74 -4.08 -8.04 -12.01
C ARG A 74 -3.41 -6.74 -11.56
N THR A 75 -3.86 -5.62 -12.09
CA THR A 75 -3.39 -4.30 -11.68
C THR A 75 -3.85 -3.98 -10.28
N ALA A 76 -5.13 -4.23 -9.96
CA ALA A 76 -5.69 -3.99 -8.63
C ALA A 76 -4.92 -4.75 -7.53
N PHE A 77 -4.60 -6.04 -7.74
CA PHE A 77 -3.88 -6.90 -6.79
C PHE A 77 -2.37 -7.01 -7.07
N SER A 78 -1.77 -6.03 -7.75
CA SER A 78 -0.37 -6.10 -8.19
C SER A 78 0.64 -6.24 -7.03
N ILE A 79 0.39 -5.60 -5.88
CA ILE A 79 1.25 -5.70 -4.69
C ILE A 79 1.15 -7.10 -4.08
N SER A 80 -0.06 -7.63 -3.93
CA SER A 80 -0.29 -9.00 -3.47
C SER A 80 0.36 -10.03 -4.41
N LEU A 81 0.33 -9.79 -5.72
CA LEU A 81 1.00 -10.65 -6.70
C LEU A 81 2.53 -10.65 -6.51
N ARG A 82 3.13 -9.49 -6.19
CA ARG A 82 4.56 -9.42 -5.84
C ARG A 82 4.87 -10.24 -4.60
N GLY A 83 4.02 -10.15 -3.57
CA GLY A 83 4.14 -10.96 -2.36
C GLY A 83 4.00 -12.46 -2.62
N ALA A 84 3.04 -12.86 -3.45
CA ALA A 84 2.87 -14.27 -3.85
C ALA A 84 4.08 -14.79 -4.63
N LYS A 85 4.66 -13.99 -5.54
CA LYS A 85 5.90 -14.35 -6.25
C LYS A 85 7.06 -14.52 -5.28
N PHE A 86 7.25 -13.59 -4.37
CA PHE A 86 8.32 -13.66 -3.36
C PHE A 86 8.18 -14.90 -2.47
N LYS A 87 6.98 -15.15 -1.94
CA LYS A 87 6.69 -16.37 -1.17
C LYS A 87 6.99 -17.64 -1.97
N ASN A 88 6.54 -17.70 -3.23
CA ASN A 88 6.77 -18.84 -4.11
C ASN A 88 8.26 -19.07 -4.39
N GLU A 89 9.06 -18.01 -4.52
CA GLU A 89 10.51 -18.10 -4.66
C GLU A 89 11.16 -18.72 -3.41
N LEU A 90 10.80 -18.23 -2.21
CA LEU A 90 11.33 -18.77 -0.95
C LEU A 90 10.97 -20.25 -0.75
N GLU A 91 9.74 -20.65 -1.10
CA GLU A 91 9.31 -22.06 -1.05
C GLU A 91 10.07 -22.92 -2.06
N ASN A 92 10.24 -22.44 -3.29
CA ASN A 92 10.91 -23.15 -4.36
C ASN A 92 12.42 -23.28 -4.14
N ASN A 93 13.04 -22.33 -3.47
CA ASN A 93 14.46 -22.40 -3.09
C ASN A 93 14.67 -23.27 -1.84
N GLY A 94 13.59 -23.63 -1.13
CA GLY A 94 13.69 -24.35 0.12
C GLY A 94 14.09 -23.46 1.30
N ASP A 95 14.05 -22.13 1.14
CA ASP A 95 14.45 -21.17 2.18
C ASP A 95 13.46 -21.15 3.36
N ILE A 96 12.20 -21.52 3.09
CA ILE A 96 11.14 -21.59 4.11
C ILE A 96 10.38 -22.91 4.03
N LYS A 97 9.91 -23.37 5.21
CA LYS A 97 8.87 -24.40 5.33
C LYS A 97 7.74 -23.85 6.19
N ILE A 98 6.52 -24.03 5.74
CA ILE A 98 5.31 -23.68 6.49
C ILE A 98 4.66 -24.98 6.95
N ASP A 99 4.51 -25.15 8.26
CA ASP A 99 3.87 -26.32 8.84
C ASP A 99 2.34 -26.26 8.71
N LYS A 100 1.65 -27.32 9.17
CA LYS A 100 0.19 -27.41 9.13
C LYS A 100 -0.51 -26.35 10.00
N LEU A 101 0.18 -25.80 11.00
CA LEU A 101 -0.33 -24.75 11.88
C LEU A 101 -0.07 -23.34 11.32
N GLY A 102 0.68 -23.24 10.23
CA GLY A 102 1.05 -21.97 9.59
C GLY A 102 2.34 -21.37 10.13
N ASN A 103 3.11 -22.08 10.98
CA ASN A 103 4.39 -21.57 11.47
C ASN A 103 5.41 -21.58 10.32
N ILE A 104 6.14 -20.47 10.20
CA ILE A 104 7.18 -20.31 9.18
C ILE A 104 8.52 -20.66 9.80
N ASN A 105 9.17 -21.67 9.25
CA ASN A 105 10.51 -22.10 9.63
C ASN A 105 11.47 -21.73 8.51
N PHE A 106 12.38 -20.77 8.78
CA PHE A 106 13.50 -20.45 7.91
C PHE A 106 14.60 -21.50 8.09
N ILE A 107 15.11 -22.04 6.99
CA ILE A 107 16.08 -23.16 7.04
C ILE A 107 17.48 -22.65 7.33
N ASP A 108 17.81 -21.40 6.94
CA ASP A 108 19.08 -20.74 7.27
C ASP A 108 18.92 -19.25 7.50
N ASN A 109 19.01 -18.83 8.76
CA ASN A 109 18.89 -17.41 9.15
C ASN A 109 20.04 -16.54 8.63
N GLN A 110 21.22 -17.10 8.32
CA GLN A 110 22.38 -16.33 7.81
C GLN A 110 22.24 -16.06 6.30
N GLN A 111 21.73 -17.02 5.52
CA GLN A 111 21.50 -16.82 4.09
C GLN A 111 20.34 -15.86 3.82
N TYR A 112 19.34 -15.81 4.67
CA TYR A 112 18.21 -14.90 4.53
C TYR A 112 18.65 -13.43 4.64
N PHE A 113 19.51 -13.06 5.60
CA PHE A 113 20.10 -11.73 5.67
C PHE A 113 20.98 -11.42 4.44
N ALA A 114 21.65 -12.42 3.89
CA ALA A 114 22.46 -12.27 2.68
C ALA A 114 21.62 -12.10 1.40
N LEU A 115 20.44 -12.72 1.30
CA LEU A 115 19.52 -12.57 0.16
C LEU A 115 18.91 -11.16 0.08
N ILE A 116 18.60 -10.54 1.22
CA ILE A 116 18.09 -9.16 1.26
C ILE A 116 19.21 -8.16 0.98
N THR A 117 20.47 -8.46 1.35
CA THR A 117 21.63 -7.58 1.17
C THR A 117 22.44 -7.84 -0.10
N LYS A 118 22.33 -9.03 -0.70
CA LYS A 118 23.08 -9.43 -1.90
C LYS A 118 22.21 -9.62 -3.14
N GLN A 119 21.79 -8.52 -3.70
CA GLN A 119 21.47 -8.50 -5.13
C GLN A 119 22.78 -8.29 -5.94
N LYS A 120 23.76 -9.22 -5.87
CA LYS A 120 24.86 -9.36 -6.83
C LYS A 120 25.88 -10.44 -6.41
N SER A 121 25.71 -11.68 -6.85
CA SER A 121 26.84 -12.47 -7.42
C SER A 121 26.26 -13.70 -8.14
N LYS A 122 26.45 -13.73 -9.46
CA LYS A 122 25.99 -14.82 -10.32
C LYS A 122 27.01 -15.96 -10.24
N ASN A 123 26.68 -17.03 -9.51
CA ASN A 123 27.41 -18.29 -9.57
C ASN A 123 26.69 -19.21 -10.58
N ILE A 124 27.33 -19.48 -11.72
CA ILE A 124 26.76 -20.22 -12.88
C ILE A 124 26.30 -21.63 -12.49
N PHE A 125 26.97 -22.29 -11.53
CA PHE A 125 26.59 -23.61 -11.02
C PHE A 125 25.29 -23.59 -10.21
N ALA A 126 25.05 -22.54 -9.41
CA ALA A 126 23.80 -22.35 -8.69
C ALA A 126 22.62 -22.10 -9.63
N LEU A 127 22.87 -21.46 -10.80
CA LEU A 127 21.84 -21.24 -11.83
C LEU A 127 21.38 -22.55 -12.50
N PHE A 128 22.29 -23.53 -12.69
CA PHE A 128 21.96 -24.80 -13.32
C PHE A 128 21.17 -25.71 -12.35
N PHE A 129 21.56 -25.77 -11.09
CA PHE A 129 20.86 -26.53 -10.04
C PHE A 129 19.46 -25.94 -9.76
N ASN A 130 19.37 -24.60 -9.68
CA ASN A 130 18.09 -23.90 -9.52
C ASN A 130 17.15 -24.11 -10.74
N ARG A 131 17.67 -24.33 -11.93
CA ARG A 131 16.87 -24.61 -13.13
C ARG A 131 16.26 -26.00 -13.11
N ILE A 132 16.95 -27.00 -12.55
CA ILE A 132 16.44 -28.35 -12.37
C ILE A 132 15.42 -28.42 -11.24
N ILE A 133 15.66 -27.74 -10.11
CA ILE A 133 14.71 -27.62 -9.00
C ILE A 133 13.45 -26.87 -9.46
N LYS A 134 13.58 -25.82 -10.27
CA LYS A 134 12.47 -25.06 -10.86
C LYS A 134 11.57 -25.89 -11.78
N LEU A 135 12.09 -26.94 -12.39
CA LEU A 135 11.33 -27.89 -13.21
C LEU A 135 10.57 -28.93 -12.38
N LEU A 136 10.99 -29.16 -11.14
CA LEU A 136 10.40 -30.17 -10.24
C LEU A 136 9.47 -29.54 -9.19
N THR A 137 9.61 -28.25 -8.88
CA THR A 137 8.76 -27.55 -7.92
C THR A 137 7.54 -26.97 -8.61
N LYS A 138 6.40 -27.52 -8.29
CA LYS A 138 5.09 -27.04 -8.74
C LYS A 138 4.86 -25.68 -8.10
N ASP A 139 4.67 -24.62 -8.87
CA ASP A 139 4.33 -23.25 -8.44
C ASP A 139 2.98 -23.21 -7.69
N LYS A 140 2.93 -23.89 -6.54
CA LYS A 140 1.69 -24.09 -5.76
C LYS A 140 1.10 -22.77 -5.30
N THR A 141 1.94 -21.87 -4.76
CA THR A 141 1.51 -20.56 -4.30
C THR A 141 0.96 -19.71 -5.43
N LEU A 142 1.64 -19.66 -6.59
CA LEU A 142 1.15 -18.87 -7.73
C LEU A 142 -0.09 -19.47 -8.38
N LYS A 143 -0.20 -20.81 -8.43
CA LYS A 143 -1.42 -21.48 -8.90
C LYS A 143 -2.61 -21.16 -8.02
N LEU A 144 -2.42 -21.19 -6.70
CA LEU A 144 -3.46 -20.86 -5.72
C LEU A 144 -3.84 -19.38 -5.79
N PHE A 145 -2.85 -18.48 -5.87
CA PHE A 145 -3.06 -17.06 -6.06
C PHE A 145 -3.90 -16.77 -7.32
N ASN A 146 -3.53 -17.36 -8.45
CA ASN A 146 -4.25 -17.18 -9.71
C ASN A 146 -5.69 -17.76 -9.65
N LYS A 147 -5.90 -18.85 -8.89
CA LYS A 147 -7.25 -19.38 -8.63
C LYS A 147 -8.10 -18.36 -7.88
N PHE A 148 -7.57 -17.75 -6.81
CA PHE A 148 -8.30 -16.71 -6.07
C PHE A 148 -8.57 -15.49 -6.95
N LEU A 149 -7.57 -15.06 -7.73
CA LEU A 149 -7.71 -13.90 -8.61
C LEU A 149 -8.83 -14.08 -9.64
N LYS A 150 -8.96 -15.26 -10.21
CA LYS A 150 -10.06 -15.61 -11.16
C LYS A 150 -11.45 -15.56 -10.51
N ASN A 151 -11.52 -15.78 -9.19
CA ASN A 151 -12.78 -15.78 -8.45
C ASN A 151 -13.19 -14.36 -8.00
N VAL A 152 -12.36 -13.34 -8.21
CA VAL A 152 -12.74 -11.94 -7.97
C VAL A 152 -13.41 -11.42 -9.25
N GLN A 153 -14.73 -11.35 -9.23
CA GLN A 153 -15.56 -10.94 -10.39
C GLN A 153 -16.51 -9.79 -10.06
N GLY A 154 -16.53 -9.33 -8.80
CA GLY A 154 -17.41 -8.26 -8.34
C GLY A 154 -17.37 -8.09 -6.84
N LEU A 155 -18.53 -7.81 -6.25
CA LEU A 155 -18.71 -7.63 -4.80
C LEU A 155 -19.62 -8.70 -4.16
N ASP A 156 -19.78 -9.85 -4.82
CA ASP A 156 -20.41 -11.01 -4.20
C ASP A 156 -19.51 -11.61 -3.10
N ASP A 157 -20.10 -12.46 -2.24
CA ASP A 157 -19.42 -13.05 -1.09
C ASP A 157 -18.16 -13.81 -1.48
N ASN A 158 -18.19 -14.56 -2.59
CA ASN A 158 -17.04 -15.32 -3.06
C ASN A 158 -15.92 -14.38 -3.55
N SER A 159 -16.25 -13.31 -4.24
CA SER A 159 -15.31 -12.28 -4.69
C SER A 159 -14.63 -11.60 -3.51
N ILE A 160 -15.39 -11.16 -2.50
CA ILE A 160 -14.86 -10.51 -1.30
C ILE A 160 -13.99 -11.48 -0.50
N PHE A 161 -14.41 -12.72 -0.32
CA PHE A 161 -13.62 -13.72 0.38
C PHE A 161 -12.27 -13.99 -0.30
N ASN A 162 -12.28 -14.11 -1.63
CA ASN A 162 -11.03 -14.30 -2.37
C ASN A 162 -10.16 -13.03 -2.37
N ALA A 163 -10.75 -11.84 -2.37
CA ALA A 163 -10.00 -10.59 -2.20
C ALA A 163 -9.27 -10.52 -0.86
N CYS A 164 -9.90 -10.94 0.24
CA CYS A 164 -9.26 -11.06 1.55
C CYS A 164 -8.08 -12.05 1.55
N ARG A 165 -8.23 -13.19 0.88
CA ARG A 165 -7.15 -14.18 0.70
C ARG A 165 -5.99 -13.63 -0.12
N LEU A 166 -6.28 -12.90 -1.19
CA LEU A 166 -5.27 -12.23 -2.00
C LEU A 166 -4.53 -11.16 -1.20
N ALA A 167 -5.27 -10.34 -0.43
CA ALA A 167 -4.71 -9.29 0.40
C ALA A 167 -3.67 -9.81 1.42
N GLN A 168 -3.82 -11.05 1.92
CA GLN A 168 -2.84 -11.65 2.83
C GLN A 168 -1.43 -11.78 2.23
N TYR A 169 -1.31 -11.91 0.90
CA TYR A 169 0.00 -12.00 0.25
C TYR A 169 0.76 -10.66 0.26
N ASP A 170 0.09 -9.54 0.49
CA ASP A 170 0.73 -8.23 0.61
C ASP A 170 1.80 -8.21 1.72
N ALA A 171 1.54 -8.90 2.83
CA ALA A 171 2.49 -9.02 3.93
C ALA A 171 3.85 -9.60 3.49
N TRP A 172 3.87 -10.55 2.55
CA TRP A 172 5.12 -11.12 2.02
C TRP A 172 5.97 -10.09 1.29
N TYR A 173 5.33 -9.15 0.60
CA TYR A 173 6.04 -8.06 -0.08
C TYR A 173 6.49 -6.97 0.90
N ARG A 174 5.58 -6.50 1.77
CA ARG A 174 5.84 -5.34 2.65
C ARG A 174 6.70 -5.69 3.86
N ALA A 175 6.49 -6.85 4.46
CA ALA A 175 7.26 -7.31 5.62
C ALA A 175 8.45 -8.20 5.23
N GLY A 176 8.66 -8.49 3.95
CA GLY A 176 9.75 -9.34 3.50
C GLY A 176 9.74 -10.75 4.12
N GLY A 177 8.56 -11.25 4.53
CA GLY A 177 8.43 -12.53 5.20
C GLY A 177 8.78 -12.55 6.69
N TYR A 178 9.06 -11.39 7.31
CA TYR A 178 9.38 -11.29 8.75
C TYR A 178 8.12 -11.43 9.62
N PHE A 179 7.50 -12.59 9.60
CA PHE A 179 6.41 -12.94 10.50
C PHE A 179 6.50 -14.42 10.89
N LYS A 180 6.09 -14.73 12.12
CA LYS A 180 6.23 -16.08 12.69
C LYS A 180 5.23 -17.06 12.13
N THR A 181 4.04 -16.59 11.78
CA THR A 181 2.94 -17.44 11.32
C THR A 181 2.25 -16.82 10.11
N TRP A 182 1.85 -17.64 9.15
CA TRP A 182 1.06 -17.23 8.01
C TRP A 182 0.09 -18.36 7.62
N LYS A 183 -1.20 -18.08 7.70
CA LYS A 183 -2.26 -19.00 7.34
C LYS A 183 -3.32 -18.26 6.53
N LEU A 184 -3.76 -18.86 5.45
CA LEU A 184 -4.87 -18.31 4.68
C LEU A 184 -6.15 -18.31 5.50
N ILE A 185 -6.96 -17.27 5.33
CA ILE A 185 -8.30 -17.18 5.89
C ILE A 185 -9.13 -18.37 5.38
N GLU A 186 -9.71 -19.12 6.30
CA GLU A 186 -10.53 -20.31 6.01
C GLU A 186 -12.00 -19.96 5.87
N ASN A 187 -12.47 -18.99 6.66
CA ASN A 187 -13.85 -18.52 6.63
C ASN A 187 -13.93 -17.01 6.87
N ILE A 188 -15.03 -16.43 6.47
CA ILE A 188 -15.40 -15.04 6.69
C ILE A 188 -16.88 -14.99 7.07
N ASN A 189 -17.22 -14.20 8.11
CA ASN A 189 -18.62 -14.06 8.52
C ASN A 189 -19.37 -13.03 7.68
N ASN A 190 -20.68 -13.07 7.74
CA ASN A 190 -21.56 -12.21 6.93
C ASN A 190 -21.34 -10.73 7.27
N GLU A 191 -21.11 -10.40 8.53
CA GLU A 191 -20.86 -9.03 8.99
C GLU A 191 -19.59 -8.45 8.34
N THR A 192 -18.52 -9.24 8.26
CA THR A 192 -17.29 -8.81 7.57
C THR A 192 -17.52 -8.63 6.08
N LEU A 193 -18.27 -9.54 5.42
CA LEU A 193 -18.61 -9.44 4.00
C LEU A 193 -19.40 -8.16 3.73
N GLU A 194 -20.45 -7.90 4.51
CA GLU A 194 -21.28 -6.71 4.35
C GLU A 194 -20.54 -5.41 4.63
N ASN A 195 -19.68 -5.40 5.66
CA ASN A 195 -18.84 -4.24 5.96
C ASN A 195 -17.89 -3.93 4.79
N ILE A 196 -17.20 -4.92 4.25
CA ILE A 196 -16.30 -4.73 3.09
C ILE A 196 -17.10 -4.24 1.88
N ARG A 197 -18.21 -4.89 1.55
CA ARG A 197 -19.07 -4.52 0.42
C ARG A 197 -19.51 -3.06 0.51
N THR A 198 -20.02 -2.67 1.66
CA THR A 198 -20.50 -1.31 1.87
C THR A 198 -19.36 -0.29 1.83
N MET A 199 -18.21 -0.60 2.41
CA MET A 199 -17.04 0.29 2.34
C MET A 199 -16.53 0.46 0.90
N VAL A 200 -16.55 -0.57 0.07
CA VAL A 200 -16.21 -0.44 -1.35
C VAL A 200 -17.22 0.43 -2.07
N VAL A 201 -18.53 0.23 -1.85
CA VAL A 201 -19.58 1.07 -2.44
C VAL A 201 -19.43 2.54 -2.02
N ASN A 202 -19.16 2.80 -0.73
CA ASN A 202 -18.87 4.15 -0.24
C ASN A 202 -17.68 4.77 -0.95
N SER A 203 -16.59 3.99 -1.16
CA SER A 203 -15.40 4.45 -1.88
C SER A 203 -15.71 4.83 -3.33
N LEU A 204 -16.45 3.97 -4.04
CA LEU A 204 -16.84 4.23 -5.43
C LEU A 204 -17.74 5.48 -5.56
N ASN A 205 -18.69 5.65 -4.65
CA ASN A 205 -19.55 6.84 -4.60
C ASN A 205 -18.76 8.11 -4.33
N PHE A 206 -17.81 8.05 -3.39
CA PHE A 206 -16.89 9.15 -3.13
C PHE A 206 -16.11 9.54 -4.39
N PHE A 207 -15.44 8.58 -5.03
CA PHE A 207 -14.64 8.85 -6.22
C PHE A 207 -15.50 9.30 -7.41
N ALA A 208 -16.72 8.80 -7.55
CA ALA A 208 -17.66 9.32 -8.54
C ALA A 208 -17.98 10.79 -8.32
N SER A 209 -18.10 11.24 -7.05
CA SER A 209 -18.33 12.65 -6.71
C SER A 209 -17.11 13.55 -6.89
N GLU A 210 -15.89 13.00 -6.80
CA GLU A 210 -14.61 13.73 -6.97
C GLU A 210 -14.04 13.62 -8.41
N GLY A 211 -14.81 13.08 -9.36
CA GLY A 211 -14.51 13.12 -10.78
C GLY A 211 -13.91 11.84 -11.37
N LYS A 212 -14.20 10.69 -10.82
CA LYS A 212 -13.74 9.35 -11.25
C LYS A 212 -12.24 9.11 -11.00
N ILE A 213 -11.88 7.89 -10.68
CA ILE A 213 -10.48 7.46 -10.59
C ILE A 213 -9.87 7.44 -11.99
N ILE A 214 -8.79 8.18 -12.19
CA ILE A 214 -8.01 8.19 -13.44
C ILE A 214 -6.76 7.31 -13.37
N LYS A 215 -6.26 7.07 -12.16
CA LYS A 215 -5.11 6.19 -11.91
C LYS A 215 -5.10 5.74 -10.44
N HIS A 216 -4.66 4.53 -10.21
CA HIS A 216 -4.37 4.00 -8.88
C HIS A 216 -2.98 3.33 -8.85
N THR A 217 -2.54 2.88 -7.67
CA THR A 217 -1.18 2.28 -7.50
C THR A 217 -0.10 3.23 -8.03
N LEU A 218 -0.12 4.44 -7.48
CA LEU A 218 0.65 5.58 -8.00
C LEU A 218 2.12 5.46 -7.61
N THR A 219 3.01 5.66 -8.58
CA THR A 219 4.46 5.74 -8.36
C THR A 219 5.00 7.09 -8.82
N PHE A 220 6.16 7.48 -8.33
CA PHE A 220 6.74 8.81 -8.54
C PHE A 220 8.05 8.79 -9.33
N ASN A 221 8.35 7.68 -9.99
CA ASN A 221 9.52 7.60 -10.88
C ASN A 221 9.35 8.53 -12.10
N ASP A 222 10.47 9.00 -12.63
CA ASP A 222 10.48 9.68 -13.90
C ASP A 222 10.14 8.68 -15.03
N VAL A 223 9.18 9.03 -15.88
CA VAL A 223 8.77 8.18 -17.02
C VAL A 223 9.91 7.94 -18.01
N ASN A 224 10.88 8.84 -18.06
CA ASN A 224 11.99 8.80 -19.01
C ASN A 224 13.28 8.20 -18.42
N SER A 225 13.25 7.70 -17.19
CA SER A 225 14.44 7.18 -16.52
C SER A 225 14.19 5.81 -15.89
N ASN A 226 15.11 4.88 -16.12
CA ASN A 226 15.15 3.58 -15.47
C ASN A 226 15.81 3.61 -14.08
N SER A 227 16.24 4.78 -13.60
CA SER A 227 16.87 4.92 -12.29
C SER A 227 15.81 4.99 -11.19
N PRO A 228 15.95 4.22 -10.10
CA PRO A 228 15.00 4.22 -8.99
C PRO A 228 15.07 5.51 -8.13
N THR A 229 16.02 6.41 -8.40
CA THR A 229 16.23 7.65 -7.65
C THR A 229 15.94 8.90 -8.47
N THR A 230 15.21 8.76 -9.59
CA THR A 230 14.84 9.87 -10.45
C THR A 230 13.37 10.24 -10.29
N GLY A 231 13.04 11.42 -10.75
CA GLY A 231 11.69 11.97 -10.64
C GLY A 231 11.38 12.42 -9.22
N GLY A 232 10.30 11.92 -8.65
CA GLY A 232 9.88 12.27 -7.30
C GLY A 232 10.59 11.53 -6.18
N TYR A 233 11.46 10.56 -6.48
CA TYR A 233 12.29 9.88 -5.49
C TYR A 233 13.60 10.63 -5.25
N SER A 234 14.19 10.43 -4.07
CA SER A 234 15.48 10.98 -3.69
C SER A 234 16.43 9.86 -3.22
N LYS A 235 17.68 10.22 -2.92
CA LYS A 235 18.65 9.29 -2.29
C LYS A 235 18.20 8.82 -0.91
N VAL A 236 17.34 9.57 -0.24
CA VAL A 236 16.80 9.26 1.09
C VAL A 236 15.48 8.51 1.01
N VAL A 237 14.53 9.00 0.20
CA VAL A 237 13.20 8.40 0.00
C VAL A 237 13.14 7.78 -1.39
N SER A 238 13.28 6.47 -1.47
CA SER A 238 13.46 5.75 -2.76
C SER A 238 12.24 4.93 -3.18
N CYS A 239 11.20 4.86 -2.36
CA CYS A 239 9.95 4.19 -2.72
C CYS A 239 8.77 4.72 -1.92
N GLY A 240 7.59 4.57 -2.50
CA GLY A 240 6.29 4.94 -1.95
C GLY A 240 5.26 4.83 -3.06
N ASP A 241 4.07 4.47 -2.69
CA ASP A 241 2.93 4.35 -3.57
C ASP A 241 1.74 5.06 -2.92
N ALA A 242 1.09 5.96 -3.65
CA ALA A 242 -0.17 6.55 -3.24
C ALA A 242 -1.34 5.77 -3.85
N ASP A 243 -2.52 5.92 -3.27
CA ASP A 243 -3.62 5.01 -3.58
C ASP A 243 -4.36 5.44 -4.87
N PHE A 244 -4.96 6.63 -4.90
CA PHE A 244 -5.89 7.02 -5.95
C PHE A 244 -5.67 8.45 -6.44
N LEU A 245 -5.85 8.63 -7.75
CA LEU A 245 -5.81 9.92 -8.42
C LEU A 245 -7.14 10.16 -9.13
N THR A 246 -7.74 11.32 -8.88
CA THR A 246 -8.85 11.88 -9.65
C THR A 246 -8.34 13.07 -10.48
N PRO A 247 -9.11 13.65 -11.40
CA PRO A 247 -8.62 14.76 -12.22
C PRO A 247 -7.98 15.92 -11.45
N ASN A 248 -8.46 16.20 -10.25
CA ASN A 248 -8.03 17.34 -9.43
C ASN A 248 -7.49 16.95 -8.07
N GLY A 249 -7.51 15.66 -7.70
CA GLY A 249 -7.22 15.23 -6.33
C GLY A 249 -6.31 14.02 -6.22
N LEU A 250 -5.41 14.06 -5.24
CA LEU A 250 -4.63 12.91 -4.77
C LEU A 250 -5.23 12.43 -3.45
N TRP A 251 -5.61 11.16 -3.39
CA TRP A 251 -6.38 10.59 -2.30
C TRP A 251 -5.73 9.35 -1.73
N ASP A 252 -5.72 9.25 -0.41
CA ASP A 252 -5.30 8.08 0.34
C ASP A 252 -6.53 7.47 1.05
N LEU A 253 -6.74 6.16 0.87
CA LEU A 253 -7.88 5.45 1.41
C LEU A 253 -7.55 4.91 2.80
N LYS A 254 -8.26 5.38 3.82
CA LYS A 254 -8.01 5.01 5.23
C LYS A 254 -9.19 4.22 5.81
N VAL A 255 -9.11 2.91 5.77
CA VAL A 255 -10.12 2.03 6.40
C VAL A 255 -9.83 1.92 7.91
N SER A 256 -10.35 2.87 8.68
CA SER A 256 -10.07 3.01 10.12
C SER A 256 -11.31 3.46 10.89
N ILE A 257 -11.36 3.14 12.17
CA ILE A 257 -12.33 3.73 13.12
C ILE A 257 -11.90 5.13 13.58
N ASN A 258 -10.66 5.52 13.30
CA ASN A 258 -10.09 6.79 13.72
C ASN A 258 -9.95 7.76 12.54
N LYS A 259 -9.92 9.05 12.86
CA LYS A 259 -9.53 10.12 11.94
C LYS A 259 -8.06 9.95 11.51
N PRO A 260 -7.66 10.51 10.34
CA PRO A 260 -6.27 10.53 9.93
C PRO A 260 -5.36 11.18 10.97
N SER A 261 -4.16 10.68 11.09
CA SER A 261 -3.14 11.19 12.03
C SER A 261 -2.22 12.23 11.37
N SER A 262 -1.38 12.88 12.16
CA SER A 262 -0.32 13.76 11.64
C SER A 262 0.70 13.04 10.76
N LYS A 263 0.89 11.74 10.97
CA LYS A 263 1.73 10.92 10.08
C LYS A 263 1.10 10.74 8.70
N ASP A 264 -0.22 10.51 8.67
CA ASP A 264 -0.96 10.41 7.42
C ASP A 264 -0.93 11.75 6.67
N ALA A 265 -1.11 12.86 7.38
CA ALA A 265 -1.03 14.20 6.78
C ALA A 265 0.35 14.49 6.16
N LEU A 266 1.45 14.09 6.83
CA LEU A 266 2.78 14.20 6.25
C LEU A 266 2.95 13.24 5.06
N GLN A 267 2.40 12.03 5.13
CA GLN A 267 2.46 11.04 4.05
C GLN A 267 1.84 11.56 2.76
N ILE A 268 0.59 12.08 2.83
CA ILE A 268 -0.09 12.58 1.63
C ILE A 268 0.59 13.83 1.07
N LEU A 269 1.14 14.70 1.95
CA LEU A 269 1.93 15.86 1.53
C LEU A 269 3.19 15.44 0.78
N MET A 270 3.93 14.45 1.30
CA MET A 270 5.09 13.89 0.62
C MET A 270 4.72 13.30 -0.74
N TYR A 271 3.64 12.53 -0.83
CA TYR A 271 3.17 11.95 -2.09
C TYR A 271 2.85 13.03 -3.14
N TRP A 272 2.17 14.10 -2.75
CA TRP A 272 1.90 15.20 -3.67
C TRP A 272 3.17 15.89 -4.15
N ILE A 273 4.09 16.24 -3.25
CA ILE A 273 5.38 16.85 -3.61
C ILE A 273 6.18 15.92 -4.54
N MET A 274 6.27 14.63 -4.20
CA MET A 274 6.95 13.63 -5.04
C MET A 274 6.28 13.50 -6.42
N GLY A 275 4.96 13.62 -6.48
CA GLY A 275 4.21 13.67 -7.73
C GLY A 275 4.64 14.85 -8.61
N LEU A 276 4.74 16.05 -8.06
CA LEU A 276 5.19 17.24 -8.78
C LEU A 276 6.62 17.07 -9.33
N HIS A 277 7.54 16.53 -8.51
CA HIS A 277 8.92 16.28 -8.92
C HIS A 277 9.05 15.14 -9.94
N SER A 278 8.08 14.24 -10.03
CA SER A 278 8.11 13.11 -10.98
C SER A 278 7.99 13.53 -12.44
N LYS A 279 7.56 14.76 -12.72
CA LYS A 279 7.27 15.31 -14.07
C LYS A 279 6.20 14.52 -14.83
N GLN A 280 5.47 13.62 -14.18
CA GLN A 280 4.33 12.96 -14.79
C GLN A 280 3.17 13.95 -14.90
N SER A 281 2.57 14.07 -16.10
CA SER A 281 1.52 15.06 -16.37
C SER A 281 0.28 14.90 -15.47
N CYS A 282 0.00 13.67 -15.02
CA CYS A 282 -1.15 13.39 -14.17
C CYS A 282 -1.08 14.07 -12.77
N TYR A 283 0.09 14.48 -12.29
CA TYR A 283 0.25 15.16 -11.01
C TYR A 283 0.21 16.68 -11.10
N GLN A 284 0.37 17.27 -12.30
CA GLN A 284 0.53 18.72 -12.48
C GLN A 284 -0.76 19.51 -12.19
N ASN A 285 -1.93 18.89 -12.30
CA ASN A 285 -3.23 19.53 -12.11
C ASN A 285 -3.86 19.26 -10.74
N ILE A 286 -3.11 18.67 -9.80
CA ILE A 286 -3.64 18.34 -8.48
C ILE A 286 -3.85 19.62 -7.68
N SER A 287 -5.11 19.94 -7.40
CA SER A 287 -5.53 21.09 -6.59
C SER A 287 -5.99 20.70 -5.19
N LYS A 288 -6.19 19.42 -4.92
CA LYS A 288 -6.59 18.87 -3.61
C LYS A 288 -5.74 17.67 -3.24
N ILE A 289 -5.40 17.55 -1.96
CA ILE A 289 -4.86 16.32 -1.37
C ILE A 289 -5.69 15.93 -0.16
N GLY A 290 -5.91 14.64 0.07
CA GLY A 290 -6.77 14.27 1.19
C GLY A 290 -6.93 12.77 1.41
N PHE A 291 -7.84 12.47 2.29
CA PHE A 291 -8.18 11.13 2.75
C PHE A 291 -9.65 10.87 2.55
N PHE A 292 -9.99 9.66 2.19
CA PHE A 292 -11.34 9.16 2.32
C PHE A 292 -11.34 7.95 3.24
N ASN A 293 -12.23 7.98 4.23
CA ASN A 293 -12.46 6.84 5.11
C ASN A 293 -13.84 6.25 4.83
N PRO A 294 -13.92 5.12 4.12
CA PRO A 294 -15.20 4.53 3.74
C PRO A 294 -15.96 3.91 4.93
N ARG A 295 -15.26 3.56 6.01
CA ARG A 295 -15.90 3.07 7.25
C ARG A 295 -16.67 4.17 7.97
N LEU A 296 -16.10 5.36 8.01
CA LEU A 296 -16.73 6.55 8.57
C LEU A 296 -17.60 7.28 7.54
N ASN A 297 -17.47 6.93 6.27
CA ASN A 297 -18.04 7.62 5.12
C ASN A 297 -17.75 9.12 5.16
N TYR A 298 -16.47 9.45 5.32
CA TYR A 298 -15.98 10.78 5.64
C TYR A 298 -14.70 11.11 4.90
N ALA A 299 -14.59 12.32 4.37
CA ALA A 299 -13.40 12.83 3.72
C ALA A 299 -12.78 14.00 4.48
N TRP A 300 -11.46 14.08 4.48
CA TRP A 300 -10.65 15.21 4.92
C TRP A 300 -9.75 15.61 3.76
N TYR A 301 -9.81 16.86 3.34
CA TYR A 301 -8.98 17.35 2.23
C TYR A 301 -8.55 18.80 2.43
N ILE A 302 -7.44 19.16 1.82
CA ILE A 302 -6.91 20.52 1.77
C ILE A 302 -6.63 20.90 0.32
N ASN A 303 -6.92 22.15 -0.06
CA ASN A 303 -6.48 22.63 -1.36
C ASN A 303 -4.98 22.87 -1.32
N THR A 304 -4.28 22.48 -2.37
CA THR A 304 -2.81 22.60 -2.42
C THR A 304 -2.33 24.05 -2.32
N LYS A 305 -3.12 25.02 -2.82
CA LYS A 305 -2.86 26.45 -2.70
C LYS A 305 -2.91 27.00 -1.27
N ASP A 306 -3.58 26.29 -0.35
CA ASP A 306 -3.73 26.68 1.04
C ASP A 306 -2.59 26.12 1.94
N ILE A 307 -1.65 25.38 1.35
CA ILE A 307 -0.46 24.83 2.02
C ILE A 307 0.66 25.88 1.97
N ASP A 308 1.23 26.20 3.14
CA ASP A 308 2.33 27.17 3.25
C ASP A 308 3.53 26.75 2.36
N PRO A 309 3.97 27.59 1.41
CA PRO A 309 5.15 27.30 0.59
C PRO A 309 6.42 27.01 1.40
N LYS A 310 6.56 27.60 2.59
CA LYS A 310 7.68 27.31 3.49
C LYS A 310 7.64 25.87 4.00
N LEU A 311 6.45 25.35 4.27
CA LEU A 311 6.28 23.95 4.65
C LEU A 311 6.61 23.01 3.49
N ILE A 312 6.16 23.33 2.27
CA ILE A 312 6.50 22.56 1.07
C ILE A 312 8.02 22.47 0.93
N LYS A 313 8.70 23.64 0.95
CA LYS A 313 10.14 23.73 0.85
C LYS A 313 10.87 22.96 1.95
N PHE A 314 10.39 23.04 3.19
CA PHE A 314 10.94 22.26 4.30
C PHE A 314 10.82 20.76 4.07
N VAL A 315 9.67 20.28 3.58
CA VAL A 315 9.47 18.85 3.29
C VAL A 315 10.36 18.38 2.14
N GLU A 316 10.54 19.21 1.12
CA GLU A 316 11.47 18.93 0.01
C GLU A 316 12.91 18.78 0.50
N ASP A 317 13.39 19.77 1.25
CA ASP A 317 14.81 19.89 1.64
C ASP A 317 15.18 18.93 2.77
N GLU A 318 14.34 18.79 3.81
CA GLU A 318 14.71 18.13 5.05
C GLU A 318 14.07 16.74 5.22
N ILE A 319 12.87 16.53 4.68
CA ILE A 319 12.15 15.26 4.85
C ILE A 319 12.43 14.31 3.68
N ILE A 320 12.21 14.76 2.45
CA ILE A 320 12.46 13.99 1.24
C ILE A 320 13.95 14.05 0.88
N CYS A 321 14.61 15.18 1.16
CA CYS A 321 16.02 15.46 0.91
C CYS A 321 16.35 15.44 -0.58
N TYR A 322 15.69 16.29 -1.36
CA TYR A 322 16.14 16.54 -2.73
C TYR A 322 17.48 17.28 -2.74
N GLU A 323 18.32 16.99 -3.73
CA GLU A 323 19.57 17.71 -3.91
C GLU A 323 19.24 19.18 -4.29
N LYS A 324 19.88 20.12 -3.61
CA LYS A 324 19.77 21.54 -3.96
C LYS A 324 20.34 21.71 -5.36
N GLN A 325 19.50 22.15 -6.27
CA GLN A 325 19.92 22.54 -7.62
C GLN A 325 20.74 23.81 -7.57
#